data_156921e500ef807dacaa919f229f4259
#
_entry.id   156921e500ef807dacaa919f229f4259
#
_cell.length_a   1.000
_cell.length_b   1.000
_cell.length_c   1.000
_cell.angle_alpha   90.00
_cell.angle_beta   90.00
_cell.angle_gamma   90.00
#
_symmetry.space_group_name_H-M   'P 1'
#
loop_
_entity.id
_entity.type
_entity.pdbx_description
1 polymer ?
#
loop_
_entity_poly.entity_id
_entity_poly.type
_entity_poly.pdbx_seq_one_letter_code
_entity_poly.pdbx_strand_id
1 'polypeptide(L)'
;DVYKRQVRTIYDPTAGTGGMLSVAEDYLAGLNPTARLTMFGQELNDESYAICKADMLIKGQDVANIMPGNTLSDDGHPTRKFDYMLSNPPFGVEWKKVEKVVRQEHEQQGFNGRFGPGLPRVSNGSLLFLMHLLSKMRPAAEGGCRFGIVLNGSPLFTGGAGSGESEIRRYLLESDLIEA
;
A
#
# COMPACT_ATOMS: atom_id res chain seq x y z
N ASP A 1 1.97 -7.98 -28.79
CA ASP A 1 1.59 -8.82 -27.62
C ASP A 1 0.51 -8.16 -26.75
N VAL A 2 -0.57 -7.70 -27.40
CA VAL A 2 -1.69 -7.01 -26.75
C VAL A 2 -2.49 -7.97 -25.84
N TYR A 3 -2.45 -9.27 -26.13
CA TYR A 3 -3.21 -10.28 -25.39
C TYR A 3 -2.60 -10.70 -24.03
N LYS A 4 -1.33 -10.46 -23.76
CA LYS A 4 -0.69 -10.82 -22.49
C LYS A 4 -0.96 -9.86 -21.32
N ARG A 5 -1.68 -8.75 -21.53
CA ARG A 5 -1.92 -7.71 -20.53
C ARG A 5 -3.37 -7.61 -20.03
N GLN A 6 -4.17 -8.65 -20.14
CA GLN A 6 -5.56 -8.62 -19.67
C GLN A 6 -5.70 -8.86 -18.17
N VAL A 7 -4.69 -9.42 -17.50
CA VAL A 7 -4.69 -9.63 -16.06
C VAL A 7 -3.81 -8.56 -15.41
N ARG A 8 -4.38 -7.77 -14.53
CA ARG A 8 -3.69 -6.77 -13.72
C ARG A 8 -3.79 -7.13 -12.26
N THR A 9 -2.83 -6.67 -11.49
CA THR A 9 -2.80 -6.86 -10.05
C THR A 9 -3.22 -5.59 -9.33
N ILE A 10 -4.03 -5.76 -8.27
CA ILE A 10 -4.37 -4.69 -7.34
C ILE A 10 -4.04 -5.11 -5.92
N TYR A 11 -3.53 -4.19 -5.11
CA TYR A 11 -3.12 -4.45 -3.74
C TYR A 11 -3.65 -3.39 -2.77
N ASP A 12 -4.14 -3.85 -1.62
CA ASP A 12 -4.50 -3.00 -0.49
C ASP A 12 -3.76 -3.48 0.77
N PRO A 13 -2.79 -2.70 1.28
CA PRO A 13 -2.04 -3.03 2.50
C PRO A 13 -2.84 -2.88 3.80
N THR A 14 -4.05 -2.35 3.71
CA THR A 14 -4.98 -2.10 4.83
C THR A 14 -6.38 -2.56 4.45
N ALA A 15 -6.45 -3.81 3.97
CA ALA A 15 -7.59 -4.32 3.20
C ALA A 15 -8.94 -4.24 3.93
N GLY A 16 -8.96 -4.18 5.26
CA GLY A 16 -10.20 -4.21 6.02
C GLY A 16 -11.00 -5.46 5.67
N THR A 17 -12.26 -5.28 5.36
CA THR A 17 -13.15 -6.35 4.87
C THR A 17 -13.05 -6.59 3.35
N GLY A 18 -12.14 -5.92 2.65
CA GLY A 18 -11.94 -6.07 1.21
C GLY A 18 -12.80 -5.14 0.34
N GLY A 19 -13.50 -4.18 0.93
CA GLY A 19 -14.45 -3.32 0.22
C GLY A 19 -13.83 -2.52 -0.92
N MET A 20 -12.64 -1.94 -0.75
CA MET A 20 -11.97 -1.17 -1.82
C MET A 20 -11.54 -2.07 -2.98
N LEU A 21 -11.05 -3.27 -2.70
CA LEU A 21 -10.69 -4.26 -3.72
C LEU A 21 -11.92 -4.67 -4.53
N SER A 22 -13.04 -4.95 -3.85
CA SER A 22 -14.30 -5.35 -4.46
C SER A 22 -14.87 -4.25 -5.36
N VAL A 23 -14.91 -3.01 -4.90
CA VAL A 23 -15.37 -1.86 -5.70
C VAL A 23 -14.50 -1.63 -6.92
N ALA A 24 -13.17 -1.81 -6.79
CA ALA A 24 -12.26 -1.68 -7.92
C ALA A 24 -12.51 -2.72 -9.02
N GLU A 25 -12.79 -3.97 -8.63
CA GLU A 25 -13.16 -5.03 -9.58
C GLU A 25 -14.48 -4.72 -10.29
N ASP A 26 -15.51 -4.37 -9.54
CA ASP A 26 -16.82 -4.04 -10.09
C ASP A 26 -16.75 -2.84 -11.05
N TYR A 27 -15.97 -1.82 -10.70
CA TYR A 27 -15.72 -0.66 -11.56
C TYR A 27 -15.02 -1.06 -12.87
N LEU A 28 -13.97 -1.87 -12.78
CA LEU A 28 -13.25 -2.34 -13.95
C LEU A 28 -14.12 -3.21 -14.85
N ALA A 29 -14.92 -4.11 -14.27
CA ALA A 29 -15.85 -4.96 -15.01
C ALA A 29 -16.89 -4.14 -15.79
N GLY A 30 -17.34 -3.02 -15.21
CA GLY A 30 -18.25 -2.07 -15.88
C GLY A 30 -17.61 -1.34 -17.06
N LEU A 31 -16.30 -1.06 -17.00
CA LEU A 31 -15.57 -0.42 -18.08
C LEU A 31 -15.12 -1.40 -19.18
N ASN A 32 -14.68 -2.57 -18.77
CA ASN A 32 -14.16 -3.62 -19.65
C ASN A 32 -14.48 -5.01 -19.10
N PRO A 33 -15.55 -5.65 -19.58
CA PRO A 33 -15.99 -6.97 -19.10
C PRO A 33 -14.97 -8.11 -19.32
N THR A 34 -13.97 -7.89 -20.19
CA THR A 34 -12.92 -8.89 -20.45
C THR A 34 -11.69 -8.70 -19.57
N ALA A 35 -11.55 -7.56 -18.92
CA ALA A 35 -10.44 -7.31 -18.00
C ALA A 35 -10.58 -8.17 -16.72
N ARG A 36 -9.45 -8.49 -16.13
CA ARG A 36 -9.40 -9.27 -14.88
C ARG A 36 -8.41 -8.60 -13.92
N LEU A 37 -8.82 -8.49 -12.67
CA LEU A 37 -7.95 -8.12 -11.56
C LEU A 37 -7.62 -9.36 -10.73
N THR A 38 -6.35 -9.51 -10.38
CA THR A 38 -5.93 -10.41 -9.30
C THR A 38 -5.74 -9.55 -8.06
N MET A 39 -6.49 -9.87 -7.02
CA MET A 39 -6.52 -9.07 -5.79
C MET A 39 -5.51 -9.59 -4.78
N PHE A 40 -4.82 -8.66 -4.15
CA PHE A 40 -3.89 -8.88 -3.06
C PHE A 40 -4.24 -7.95 -1.91
N GLY A 41 -4.06 -8.43 -0.68
CA GLY A 41 -4.34 -7.60 0.49
C GLY A 41 -3.55 -8.04 1.69
N GLN A 42 -3.52 -7.15 2.69
CA GLN A 42 -3.05 -7.48 4.03
C GLN A 42 -3.93 -6.79 5.06
N GLU A 43 -4.27 -7.51 6.14
CA GLU A 43 -5.13 -7.00 7.19
C GLU A 43 -4.65 -7.45 8.58
N LEU A 44 -4.61 -6.50 9.50
CA LEU A 44 -4.17 -6.73 10.88
C LEU A 44 -5.26 -7.32 11.77
N ASN A 45 -6.50 -6.91 11.55
CA ASN A 45 -7.64 -7.33 12.36
C ASN A 45 -8.16 -8.69 11.89
N ASP A 46 -8.16 -9.69 12.78
CA ASP A 46 -8.51 -11.07 12.45
C ASP A 46 -9.94 -11.22 11.91
N GLU A 47 -10.91 -10.46 12.44
CA GLU A 47 -12.30 -10.50 12.00
C GLU A 47 -12.44 -9.90 10.59
N SER A 48 -11.88 -8.72 10.38
CA SER A 48 -11.85 -8.07 9.05
C SER A 48 -11.13 -8.94 8.01
N TYR A 49 -10.01 -9.54 8.40
CA TYR A 49 -9.27 -10.49 7.57
C TYR A 49 -10.13 -11.69 7.15
N ALA A 50 -10.85 -12.29 8.10
CA ALA A 50 -11.73 -13.43 7.81
C ALA A 50 -12.87 -13.05 6.84
N ILE A 51 -13.48 -11.88 7.04
CA ILE A 51 -14.52 -11.34 6.16
C ILE A 51 -13.95 -11.07 4.76
N CYS A 52 -12.78 -10.44 4.67
CA CYS A 52 -12.10 -10.18 3.40
C CYS A 52 -11.84 -11.48 2.63
N LYS A 53 -11.35 -12.52 3.30
CA LYS A 53 -11.11 -13.81 2.66
C LYS A 53 -12.41 -14.46 2.17
N ALA A 54 -13.49 -14.35 2.93
CA ALA A 54 -14.79 -14.88 2.54
C ALA A 54 -15.33 -14.16 1.27
N ASP A 55 -15.20 -12.82 1.21
CA ASP A 55 -15.58 -12.04 0.03
C ASP A 55 -14.72 -12.42 -1.20
N MET A 56 -13.42 -12.54 -1.02
CA MET A 56 -12.50 -12.98 -2.09
C MET A 56 -12.86 -14.37 -2.61
N LEU A 57 -13.22 -15.30 -1.73
CA LEU A 57 -13.65 -16.64 -2.10
C LEU A 57 -14.93 -16.61 -2.95
N ILE A 58 -15.92 -15.81 -2.54
CA ILE A 58 -17.18 -15.63 -3.28
C ILE A 58 -16.93 -15.07 -4.68
N LYS A 59 -15.96 -14.16 -4.82
CA LYS A 59 -15.54 -13.55 -6.09
C LYS A 59 -14.63 -14.44 -6.94
N GLY A 60 -14.29 -15.64 -6.48
CA GLY A 60 -13.40 -16.56 -7.19
C GLY A 60 -11.93 -16.11 -7.21
N GLN A 61 -11.54 -15.21 -6.31
CA GLN A 61 -10.16 -14.79 -6.13
C GLN A 61 -9.38 -15.82 -5.28
N ASP A 62 -8.06 -15.84 -5.46
CA ASP A 62 -7.19 -16.70 -4.63
C ASP A 62 -7.06 -16.11 -3.22
N VAL A 63 -7.66 -16.77 -2.24
CA VAL A 63 -7.64 -16.35 -0.83
C VAL A 63 -6.23 -16.36 -0.21
N ALA A 64 -5.28 -17.07 -0.82
CA ALA A 64 -3.88 -17.06 -0.39
C ALA A 64 -3.21 -15.69 -0.63
N ASN A 65 -3.77 -14.85 -1.48
CA ASN A 65 -3.30 -13.49 -1.74
C ASN A 65 -3.67 -12.50 -0.64
N ILE A 66 -4.53 -12.87 0.29
CA ILE A 66 -4.88 -12.05 1.45
C ILE A 66 -4.08 -12.55 2.65
N MET A 67 -3.17 -11.72 3.14
CA MET A 67 -2.26 -12.05 4.21
C MET A 67 -2.72 -11.45 5.55
N PRO A 68 -2.59 -12.18 6.65
CA PRO A 68 -2.82 -11.63 7.98
C PRO A 68 -1.60 -10.83 8.45
N GLY A 69 -1.79 -9.90 9.37
CA GLY A 69 -0.70 -9.25 10.09
C GLY A 69 -0.52 -7.77 9.79
N ASN A 70 0.42 -7.18 10.52
CA ASN A 70 0.68 -5.75 10.46
C ASN A 70 1.65 -5.42 9.32
N THR A 71 1.14 -4.79 8.29
CA THR A 71 1.89 -4.36 7.09
C THR A 71 3.20 -3.62 7.40
N LEU A 72 3.23 -2.83 8.48
CA LEU A 72 4.41 -2.05 8.83
C LEU A 72 5.54 -2.88 9.45
N SER A 73 5.22 -3.95 10.16
CA SER A 73 6.22 -4.82 10.81
C SER A 73 6.45 -6.15 10.13
N ASP A 74 5.49 -6.62 9.35
CA ASP A 74 5.51 -7.92 8.68
C ASP A 74 4.88 -7.81 7.29
N ASP A 75 5.71 -7.56 6.29
CA ASP A 75 5.28 -7.40 4.91
C ASP A 75 4.87 -8.75 4.30
N GLY A 76 3.57 -8.99 4.20
CA GLY A 76 3.01 -10.23 3.66
C GLY A 76 3.33 -10.50 2.17
N HIS A 77 3.81 -9.48 1.44
CA HIS A 77 4.14 -9.59 0.01
C HIS A 77 5.53 -9.01 -0.31
N PRO A 78 6.63 -9.43 0.35
CA PRO A 78 7.91 -8.71 0.37
C PRO A 78 8.53 -8.53 -1.02
N THR A 79 8.35 -9.47 -1.93
CA THR A 79 8.97 -9.46 -3.26
C THR A 79 8.03 -9.02 -4.39
N ARG A 80 6.73 -8.80 -4.07
CA ARG A 80 5.75 -8.47 -5.10
C ARG A 80 5.74 -6.98 -5.44
N LYS A 81 5.48 -6.71 -6.72
CA LYS A 81 5.18 -5.39 -7.28
C LYS A 81 3.80 -5.45 -7.94
N PHE A 82 3.07 -4.35 -7.90
CA PHE A 82 1.69 -4.32 -8.35
C PHE A 82 1.46 -3.29 -9.45
N ASP A 83 0.44 -3.53 -10.28
CA ASP A 83 0.01 -2.58 -11.32
C ASP A 83 -0.79 -1.43 -10.74
N TYR A 84 -1.67 -1.73 -9.76
CA TYR A 84 -2.50 -0.76 -9.06
C TYR A 84 -2.47 -1.03 -7.56
N MET A 85 -2.62 0.03 -6.76
CA MET A 85 -2.80 -0.11 -5.32
C MET A 85 -3.80 0.93 -4.81
N LEU A 86 -4.59 0.53 -3.82
CA LEU A 86 -5.52 1.41 -3.10
C LEU A 86 -5.28 1.22 -1.61
N SER A 87 -5.35 2.29 -0.85
CA SER A 87 -5.23 2.17 0.61
C SER A 87 -6.01 3.26 1.32
N ASN A 88 -6.76 2.87 2.33
CA ASN A 88 -7.36 3.76 3.31
C ASN A 88 -6.83 3.39 4.69
N PRO A 89 -5.59 3.76 5.02
CA PRO A 89 -4.99 3.43 6.30
C PRO A 89 -5.72 4.15 7.43
N PRO A 90 -5.72 3.59 8.64
CA PRO A 90 -6.33 4.25 9.78
C PRO A 90 -5.65 5.59 10.05
N PHE A 91 -6.47 6.65 10.24
CA PHE A 91 -5.96 8.00 10.48
C PHE A 91 -5.36 8.16 11.88
N GLY A 92 -4.26 8.88 11.98
CA GLY A 92 -3.62 9.21 13.26
C GLY A 92 -3.10 7.98 14.01
N VAL A 93 -2.84 6.88 13.33
CA VAL A 93 -2.34 5.66 13.98
C VAL A 93 -0.94 5.88 14.54
N GLU A 94 -0.83 5.64 15.83
CA GLU A 94 0.43 5.54 16.53
C GLU A 94 1.13 4.22 16.13
N TRP A 95 2.38 4.31 15.71
CA TRP A 95 3.16 3.13 15.30
C TRP A 95 4.20 2.68 16.35
N LYS A 96 4.06 3.15 17.59
CA LYS A 96 4.96 2.81 18.70
C LYS A 96 5.16 1.31 18.92
N LYS A 97 4.10 0.51 18.73
CA LYS A 97 4.17 -0.96 18.89
C LYS A 97 5.14 -1.62 17.91
N VAL A 98 5.32 -1.03 16.73
CA VAL A 98 6.20 -1.53 15.66
C VAL A 98 7.44 -0.66 15.44
N GLU A 99 7.64 0.34 16.28
CA GLU A 99 8.71 1.34 16.17
C GLU A 99 10.09 0.69 16.00
N LYS A 100 10.40 -0.30 16.81
CA LYS A 100 11.69 -0.99 16.76
C LYS A 100 11.95 -1.61 15.39
N VAL A 101 10.99 -2.29 14.80
CA VAL A 101 11.12 -2.97 13.50
C VAL A 101 11.26 -1.93 12.38
N VAL A 102 10.43 -0.90 12.38
CA VAL A 102 10.45 0.16 11.37
C VAL A 102 11.78 0.94 11.41
N ARG A 103 12.27 1.31 12.60
CA ARG A 103 13.58 1.99 12.75
C ARG A 103 14.72 1.10 12.30
N GLN A 104 14.70 -0.17 12.68
CA GLN A 104 15.72 -1.12 12.27
C GLN A 104 15.78 -1.27 10.74
N GLU A 105 14.63 -1.36 10.07
CA GLU A 105 14.58 -1.40 8.60
C GLU A 105 15.15 -0.10 7.99
N HIS A 106 14.73 1.06 8.50
CA HIS A 106 15.25 2.35 8.06
C HIS A 106 16.78 2.46 8.20
N GLU A 107 17.32 2.10 9.36
CA GLU A 107 18.75 2.22 9.67
C GLU A 107 19.61 1.21 8.90
N GLN A 108 19.13 -0.02 8.76
CA GLN A 108 19.93 -1.11 8.14
C GLN A 108 19.80 -1.16 6.62
N GLN A 109 18.65 -0.79 6.08
CA GLN A 109 18.38 -0.94 4.65
C GLN A 109 18.36 0.41 3.91
N GLY A 110 18.12 1.53 4.59
CA GLY A 110 18.03 2.84 3.95
C GLY A 110 17.06 2.80 2.77
N PHE A 111 17.49 3.30 1.62
CA PHE A 111 16.71 3.31 0.38
C PHE A 111 16.52 1.93 -0.29
N ASN A 112 17.18 0.88 0.19
CA ASN A 112 16.89 -0.50 -0.23
C ASN A 112 15.70 -1.09 0.52
N GLY A 113 15.32 -0.50 1.65
CA GLY A 113 14.12 -0.83 2.41
C GLY A 113 12.94 0.08 2.04
N ARG A 114 11.86 -0.06 2.80
CA ARG A 114 10.62 0.71 2.56
C ARG A 114 10.71 2.14 3.08
N PHE A 115 11.47 2.39 4.13
CA PHE A 115 11.41 3.62 4.92
C PHE A 115 12.64 4.53 4.75
N GLY A 116 13.36 4.39 3.62
CA GLY A 116 14.59 5.14 3.34
C GLY A 116 14.46 6.65 3.40
N PRO A 117 13.43 7.27 2.83
CA PRO A 117 13.29 8.73 2.80
C PRO A 117 13.24 9.40 4.18
N GLY A 118 12.71 8.72 5.20
CA GLY A 118 12.62 9.26 6.55
C GLY A 118 11.58 8.55 7.41
N LEU A 119 11.49 8.93 8.69
CA LEU A 119 10.48 8.40 9.61
C LEU A 119 9.60 9.52 10.13
N PRO A 120 8.27 9.39 10.02
CA PRO A 120 7.36 10.37 10.61
C PRO A 120 7.34 10.24 12.13
N ARG A 121 6.73 11.23 12.81
CA ARG A 121 6.52 11.16 14.26
C ARG A 121 5.75 9.87 14.63
N VAL A 122 6.08 9.30 15.80
CA VAL A 122 5.49 8.04 16.29
C VAL A 122 3.96 8.11 16.43
N SER A 123 3.42 9.29 16.71
CA SER A 123 1.98 9.52 16.83
C SER A 123 1.20 9.52 15.52
N ASN A 124 1.87 9.46 14.35
CA ASN A 124 1.20 9.45 13.04
C ASN A 124 1.97 8.62 12.00
N GLY A 125 1.53 7.38 11.81
CA GLY A 125 2.12 6.43 10.88
C GLY A 125 1.62 6.52 9.43
N SER A 126 0.80 7.50 9.08
CA SER A 126 0.18 7.58 7.73
C SER A 126 1.21 7.57 6.61
N LEU A 127 2.32 8.29 6.77
CA LEU A 127 3.40 8.32 5.78
C LEU A 127 4.19 7.00 5.67
N LEU A 128 4.16 6.14 6.69
CA LEU A 128 4.73 4.80 6.59
C LEU A 128 3.96 3.93 5.60
N PHE A 129 2.63 4.02 5.59
CA PHE A 129 1.80 3.32 4.60
C PHE A 129 2.06 3.85 3.19
N LEU A 130 2.21 5.16 3.03
CA LEU A 130 2.58 5.76 1.74
C LEU A 130 3.93 5.20 1.24
N MET A 131 4.96 5.19 2.09
CA MET A 131 6.27 4.65 1.72
C MET A 131 6.23 3.14 1.45
N HIS A 132 5.40 2.39 2.18
CA HIS A 132 5.16 0.99 1.88
C HIS A 132 4.58 0.83 0.46
N LEU A 133 3.56 1.60 0.07
CA LEU A 133 3.03 1.58 -1.30
C LEU A 133 4.09 1.94 -2.34
N LEU A 134 4.91 2.97 -2.10
CA LEU A 134 6.02 3.32 -3.00
C LEU A 134 6.97 2.13 -3.22
N SER A 135 7.29 1.41 -2.14
CA SER A 135 8.14 0.22 -2.23
C SER A 135 7.54 -0.91 -3.06
N LYS A 136 6.22 -0.92 -3.25
CA LYS A 136 5.48 -1.93 -4.01
C LYS A 136 5.19 -1.52 -5.46
N MET A 137 5.60 -0.33 -5.87
CA MET A 137 5.41 0.11 -7.25
C MET A 137 6.19 -0.76 -8.23
N ARG A 138 5.52 -1.12 -9.32
CA ARG A 138 6.16 -1.75 -10.47
C ARG A 138 7.00 -0.71 -11.21
N PRO A 139 8.23 -1.02 -11.61
CA PRO A 139 9.05 -0.10 -12.40
C PRO A 139 8.39 0.32 -13.72
N ALA A 140 8.64 1.55 -14.15
CA ALA A 140 8.09 2.06 -15.41
C ALA A 140 8.45 1.18 -16.63
N ALA A 141 9.66 0.63 -16.66
CA ALA A 141 10.11 -0.30 -17.70
C ALA A 141 9.29 -1.60 -17.77
N GLU A 142 8.64 -1.99 -16.67
CA GLU A 142 7.77 -3.17 -16.58
C GLU A 142 6.28 -2.83 -16.73
N GLY A 143 5.95 -1.61 -17.07
CA GLY A 143 4.60 -1.13 -17.27
C GLY A 143 4.09 -0.12 -16.25
N GLY A 144 4.88 0.17 -15.24
CA GLY A 144 4.57 1.15 -14.20
C GLY A 144 3.51 0.70 -13.21
N CYS A 145 3.18 1.60 -12.30
CA CYS A 145 2.15 1.44 -11.29
C CYS A 145 1.45 2.76 -11.03
N ARG A 146 0.19 2.71 -10.64
CA ARG A 146 -0.54 3.84 -10.04
C ARG A 146 -1.16 3.41 -8.73
N PHE A 147 -1.15 4.30 -7.74
CA PHE A 147 -1.85 4.04 -6.49
C PHE A 147 -2.58 5.28 -5.96
N GLY A 148 -3.65 5.04 -5.24
CA GLY A 148 -4.38 6.02 -4.46
C GLY A 148 -4.30 5.69 -2.98
N ILE A 149 -4.02 6.70 -2.15
CA ILE A 149 -4.04 6.58 -0.70
C ILE A 149 -4.89 7.70 -0.11
N VAL A 150 -5.80 7.35 0.79
CA VAL A 150 -6.59 8.33 1.53
C VAL A 150 -5.80 8.74 2.77
N LEU A 151 -5.46 10.01 2.86
CA LEU A 151 -4.78 10.59 4.02
C LEU A 151 -5.62 11.72 4.60
N ASN A 152 -5.49 11.96 5.91
CA ASN A 152 -5.94 13.24 6.47
C ASN A 152 -4.98 14.36 6.00
N GLY A 153 -5.36 15.64 6.18
CA GLY A 153 -4.51 16.76 5.75
C GLY A 153 -3.16 16.88 6.47
N SER A 154 -3.02 16.21 7.61
CA SER A 154 -1.85 16.29 8.48
C SER A 154 -0.51 15.98 7.77
N PRO A 155 -0.36 14.90 6.99
CA PRO A 155 0.89 14.60 6.29
C PRO A 155 1.40 15.70 5.36
N LEU A 156 0.52 16.56 4.84
CA LEU A 156 0.89 17.65 3.94
C LEU A 156 1.55 18.82 4.67
N PHE A 157 1.20 19.04 5.95
CA PHE A 157 1.54 20.26 6.67
C PHE A 157 2.40 20.03 7.92
N THR A 158 2.50 18.81 8.42
CA THR A 158 3.21 18.49 9.66
C THR A 158 4.71 18.31 9.43
N GLY A 159 5.47 18.59 10.49
CA GLY A 159 6.93 18.51 10.49
C GLY A 159 7.59 19.76 9.92
N GLY A 160 8.50 20.35 10.69
CA GLY A 160 9.36 21.45 10.22
C GLY A 160 10.45 20.96 9.27
N ALA A 161 11.21 21.89 8.70
CA ALA A 161 12.34 21.57 7.83
C ALA A 161 13.33 20.60 8.51
N GLY A 162 13.73 19.57 7.79
CA GLY A 162 14.62 18.52 8.30
C GLY A 162 13.95 17.44 9.16
N SER A 163 12.63 17.52 9.41
CA SER A 163 11.91 16.42 10.05
C SER A 163 11.70 15.25 9.08
N GLY A 164 11.43 14.05 9.63
CA GLY A 164 11.16 12.89 8.81
C GLY A 164 10.00 13.07 7.83
N GLU A 165 8.93 13.77 8.26
CA GLU A 165 7.79 14.09 7.38
C GLU A 165 8.20 15.04 6.24
N SER A 166 9.04 16.03 6.54
CA SER A 166 9.58 16.97 5.53
C SER A 166 10.46 16.24 4.52
N GLU A 167 11.31 15.33 4.97
CA GLU A 167 12.18 14.55 4.10
C GLU A 167 11.39 13.58 3.20
N ILE A 168 10.34 12.95 3.71
CA ILE A 168 9.45 12.11 2.91
C ILE A 168 8.76 12.94 1.82
N ARG A 169 8.21 14.12 2.17
CA ARG A 169 7.59 15.02 1.17
C ARG A 169 8.59 15.47 0.12
N ARG A 170 9.80 15.86 0.53
CA ARG A 170 10.87 16.24 -0.38
C ARG A 170 11.17 15.12 -1.37
N TYR A 171 11.33 13.89 -0.88
CA TYR A 171 11.58 12.73 -1.72
C TYR A 171 10.47 12.52 -2.76
N LEU A 172 9.20 12.64 -2.36
CA LEU A 172 8.06 12.49 -3.27
C LEU A 172 8.06 13.53 -4.40
N LEU A 173 8.33 14.79 -4.05
CA LEU A 173 8.33 15.90 -5.01
C LEU A 173 9.54 15.85 -5.95
N GLU A 174 10.75 15.64 -5.40
CA GLU A 174 11.98 15.56 -6.20
C GLU A 174 12.02 14.33 -7.12
N SER A 175 11.33 13.23 -6.74
CA SER A 175 11.23 12.02 -7.55
C SER A 175 10.05 12.02 -8.53
N ASP A 176 9.29 13.13 -8.62
CA ASP A 176 8.12 13.27 -9.51
C ASP A 176 7.10 12.13 -9.37
N LEU A 177 6.78 11.77 -8.12
CA LEU A 177 5.92 10.63 -7.79
C LEU A 177 4.45 11.01 -7.55
N ILE A 178 4.11 12.30 -7.58
CA ILE A 178 2.77 12.81 -7.30
C ILE A 178 2.10 13.19 -8.61
N GLU A 179 0.96 12.57 -8.90
CA GLU A 179 0.19 12.84 -10.12
C GLU A 179 -0.94 13.86 -9.87
N ALA A 180 -1.57 13.82 -8.66
CA ALA A 180 -2.64 14.75 -8.27
C ALA A 180 -2.73 14.89 -6.74
#